data_5275430e198794c32e33dc15fd20302c
#
_entry.id   5275430e198794c32e33dc15fd20302c
#
_cell.length_a   1.000
_cell.length_b   1.000
_cell.length_c   1.000
_cell.angle_alpha   90.00
_cell.angle_beta   90.00
_cell.angle_gamma   90.00
#
_symmetry.space_group_name_H-M   'P 1'
#
loop_
_entity.id
_entity.type
_entity.pdbx_description
1 polymer ?
#
loop_
_entity_poly.entity_id
_entity_poly.type
_entity_poly.pdbx_seq_one_letter_code
_entity_poly.pdbx_strand_id
1 'polypeptide(L)'
;MLDITPTNLYEEIESAERYRDSHLEHYNDVISGYVGPMYGGVDRDQFSPENHVYEYLSLTVPRVIHDNPRVRVSTRRPVSQGAVAKAIEHGLNRWTRDTNVRSVLQRVAYDTLISYGVILTTQVPMPGQDPMSGFKAYWPNCYRITPKRFIIDPVALSVPESRFTGHMWVRDKEDLLEEAKIDPSWNKEVIETLTTSQGMEDSGFEKGRGRDVPERHEVVAYDVWVPEIELKESPGPDFGFHGTIYTVAANEYYGEKDPSKADFIREPRPYYGPPTGPYSMFGAYYVPDTPYPLSPIMATMGQVDELNDHVRSASASAANYKRLILVDSKSKKLAQDVKSQPHDYVVPVEGLDRDRVIPLELGGITNQQVAYIEMARERLDRNSGIHDAMRGNVTGSATATEVSIAEGSSSVRLAYIKQQFQEAVRNVLSKVGWYLHNDDRVVFPLGAEAAQDLGLPEPYFMGGMDPSSRFSDLELELEAYSMERTTEALQQRRAMEAFQIIANVASAMPQMPYVDWGGLLDKMGDALNMPDLSSLVDSQMLQQMMQQQQQEAQAQQQMAAEQVSAQTPEEEMASERAVAGQIGI
;
A
#
# COMPACT_ATOMS: atom_id res chain seq x y z
N MET A 1 22.08 12.90 23.20
CA MET A 1 22.56 13.65 22.02
C MET A 1 23.55 12.76 21.30
N LEU A 2 23.39 12.51 20.02
CA LEU A 2 24.37 11.76 19.24
C LEU A 2 25.62 12.62 19.11
N ASP A 3 26.78 12.06 19.41
CA ASP A 3 28.06 12.74 19.09
C ASP A 3 28.37 12.50 17.61
N ILE A 4 28.08 13.51 16.76
CA ILE A 4 28.08 13.36 15.31
C ILE A 4 29.47 13.67 14.76
N THR A 5 30.40 12.75 14.99
CA THR A 5 31.62 12.63 14.22
C THR A 5 31.44 11.54 13.14
N PRO A 6 32.16 11.59 12.00
CA PRO A 6 32.04 10.54 10.97
C PRO A 6 32.22 9.13 11.53
N THR A 7 33.21 8.96 12.41
CA THR A 7 33.54 7.68 13.04
C THR A 7 32.41 7.18 13.94
N ASN A 8 31.94 8.01 14.88
CA ASN A 8 30.87 7.63 15.80
C ASN A 8 29.55 7.35 15.08
N LEU A 9 29.20 8.18 14.09
CA LEU A 9 28.01 7.95 13.28
C LEU A 9 28.09 6.64 12.50
N TYR A 10 29.29 6.32 11.99
CA TYR A 10 29.48 5.08 11.25
C TYR A 10 29.41 3.83 12.16
N GLU A 11 29.93 3.90 13.39
CA GLU A 11 29.77 2.83 14.39
C GLU A 11 28.28 2.58 14.75
N GLU A 12 27.49 3.65 14.88
CA GLU A 12 26.04 3.53 15.08
C GLU A 12 25.33 2.92 13.85
N ILE A 13 25.77 3.27 12.64
CA ILE A 13 25.29 2.67 11.38
C ILE A 13 25.59 1.17 11.35
N GLU A 14 26.80 0.75 11.68
CA GLU A 14 27.14 -0.69 11.73
C GLU A 14 26.31 -1.45 12.78
N SER A 15 26.05 -0.82 13.92
CA SER A 15 25.15 -1.40 14.92
C SER A 15 23.73 -1.53 14.39
N ALA A 16 23.23 -0.53 13.67
CA ALA A 16 21.92 -0.53 13.02
C ALA A 16 21.84 -1.58 11.90
N GLU A 17 22.91 -1.77 11.12
CA GLU A 17 22.99 -2.82 10.10
C GLU A 17 22.92 -4.22 10.72
N ARG A 18 23.69 -4.47 11.76
CA ARG A 18 23.66 -5.77 12.48
C ARG A 18 22.25 -6.06 13.05
N TYR A 19 21.61 -5.04 13.61
CA TYR A 19 20.24 -5.18 14.11
C TYR A 19 19.24 -5.46 12.99
N ARG A 20 19.30 -4.72 11.89
CA ARG A 20 18.51 -4.95 10.67
C ARG A 20 18.72 -6.37 10.13
N ASP A 21 19.96 -6.79 9.98
CA ASP A 21 20.30 -8.07 9.38
C ASP A 21 19.82 -9.25 10.23
N SER A 22 19.85 -9.12 11.57
CA SER A 22 19.23 -10.12 12.46
C SER A 22 17.71 -10.21 12.25
N HIS A 23 17.05 -9.10 11.96
CA HIS A 23 15.61 -9.09 11.64
C HIS A 23 15.32 -9.67 10.25
N LEU A 24 16.24 -9.53 9.31
CA LEU A 24 16.12 -9.98 7.92
C LEU A 24 16.75 -11.38 7.67
N GLU A 25 17.11 -12.13 8.71
CA GLU A 25 17.79 -13.44 8.58
C GLU A 25 17.12 -14.37 7.57
N HIS A 26 15.78 -14.49 7.61
CA HIS A 26 15.01 -15.36 6.72
C HIS A 26 14.43 -14.64 5.47
N TYR A 27 14.81 -13.38 5.24
CA TYR A 27 14.26 -12.60 4.12
C TYR A 27 14.51 -13.25 2.76
N ASN A 28 15.72 -13.78 2.55
CA ASN A 28 16.07 -14.46 1.30
C ASN A 28 15.32 -15.77 1.11
N ASP A 29 15.04 -16.50 2.19
CA ASP A 29 14.29 -17.77 2.14
C ASP A 29 12.84 -17.52 1.71
N VAL A 30 12.21 -16.47 2.24
CA VAL A 30 10.86 -16.05 1.83
C VAL A 30 10.83 -15.65 0.35
N ILE A 31 11.83 -14.90 -0.13
CA ILE A 31 11.89 -14.51 -1.56
C ILE A 31 12.11 -15.76 -2.43
N SER A 32 12.99 -16.68 -2.02
CA SER A 32 13.22 -17.93 -2.74
C SER A 32 11.94 -18.77 -2.83
N GLY A 33 11.21 -18.85 -1.73
CA GLY A 33 9.88 -19.48 -1.70
C GLY A 33 8.91 -18.82 -2.66
N TYR A 34 8.86 -17.49 -2.70
CA TYR A 34 7.98 -16.74 -3.59
C TYR A 34 8.24 -17.01 -5.08
N VAL A 35 9.51 -16.92 -5.49
CA VAL A 35 9.86 -17.02 -6.92
C VAL A 35 9.89 -18.46 -7.43
N GLY A 36 10.14 -19.43 -6.55
CA GLY A 36 10.22 -20.84 -6.90
C GLY A 36 11.46 -21.23 -7.72
N PRO A 37 11.66 -22.53 -8.03
CA PRO A 37 12.90 -23.09 -8.57
C PRO A 37 13.17 -22.70 -10.01
N MET A 38 12.14 -22.32 -10.76
CA MET A 38 12.27 -22.00 -12.19
C MET A 38 12.83 -20.61 -12.43
N TYR A 39 12.89 -19.78 -11.40
CA TYR A 39 13.39 -18.40 -11.51
C TYR A 39 14.94 -18.30 -11.43
N GLY A 40 15.65 -19.38 -11.58
CA GLY A 40 17.13 -19.40 -11.68
C GLY A 40 17.85 -19.34 -10.32
N GLY A 41 18.87 -20.16 -10.15
CA GLY A 41 19.75 -20.16 -8.98
C GLY A 41 19.20 -20.84 -7.72
N VAL A 42 17.95 -21.26 -7.71
CA VAL A 42 17.38 -22.04 -6.60
C VAL A 42 17.59 -23.52 -6.87
N ASP A 43 18.16 -24.23 -5.89
CA ASP A 43 18.34 -25.68 -5.96
C ASP A 43 16.98 -26.38 -6.01
N ARG A 44 16.77 -27.22 -7.02
CA ARG A 44 15.51 -27.96 -7.20
C ARG A 44 15.19 -28.88 -6.02
N ASP A 45 16.20 -29.35 -5.32
CA ASP A 45 16.02 -30.23 -4.17
C ASP A 45 15.53 -29.48 -2.92
N GLN A 46 15.73 -28.17 -2.87
CA GLN A 46 15.21 -27.28 -1.82
C GLN A 46 13.83 -26.69 -2.16
N PHE A 47 13.29 -27.04 -3.34
CA PHE A 47 12.03 -26.49 -3.79
C PHE A 47 10.86 -26.96 -2.95
N SER A 48 10.03 -26.01 -2.60
CA SER A 48 8.73 -26.23 -2.01
C SER A 48 7.74 -26.72 -3.08
N PRO A 49 7.18 -27.95 -2.96
CA PRO A 49 6.20 -28.44 -3.92
C PRO A 49 4.90 -27.64 -3.89
N GLU A 50 4.61 -26.93 -2.79
CA GLU A 50 3.46 -26.03 -2.65
C GLU A 50 3.93 -24.61 -2.36
N ASN A 51 3.71 -23.67 -3.30
CA ASN A 51 4.17 -22.28 -3.15
C ASN A 51 3.11 -21.42 -2.46
N HIS A 52 2.95 -21.62 -1.16
CA HIS A 52 2.02 -20.83 -0.33
C HIS A 52 2.42 -19.36 -0.22
N VAL A 53 3.71 -19.05 -0.28
CA VAL A 53 4.19 -17.66 -0.27
C VAL A 53 3.72 -16.91 -1.50
N TYR A 54 3.83 -17.54 -2.69
CA TYR A 54 3.28 -16.97 -3.92
C TYR A 54 1.77 -16.79 -3.85
N GLU A 55 1.05 -17.82 -3.38
CA GLU A 55 -0.40 -17.76 -3.21
C GLU A 55 -0.79 -16.60 -2.29
N TYR A 56 -0.18 -16.49 -1.12
CA TYR A 56 -0.46 -15.43 -0.16
C TYR A 56 -0.25 -14.03 -0.76
N LEU A 57 0.90 -13.79 -1.38
CA LEU A 57 1.24 -12.50 -1.96
C LEU A 57 0.34 -12.14 -3.15
N SER A 58 0.10 -13.11 -4.04
CA SER A 58 -0.73 -12.90 -5.24
C SER A 58 -2.19 -12.61 -4.90
N LEU A 59 -2.70 -13.12 -3.79
CA LEU A 59 -4.06 -12.86 -3.32
C LEU A 59 -4.15 -11.57 -2.49
N THR A 60 -3.12 -11.23 -1.70
CA THR A 60 -3.17 -10.14 -0.73
C THR A 60 -2.78 -8.79 -1.33
N VAL A 61 -1.68 -8.73 -2.10
CA VAL A 61 -1.20 -7.44 -2.66
C VAL A 61 -2.26 -6.72 -3.50
N PRO A 62 -2.98 -7.37 -4.45
CA PRO A 62 -4.01 -6.68 -5.22
C PRO A 62 -5.22 -6.22 -4.40
N ARG A 63 -5.40 -6.78 -3.18
CA ARG A 63 -6.46 -6.37 -2.26
C ARG A 63 -6.05 -5.21 -1.36
N VAL A 64 -4.75 -5.04 -1.13
CA VAL A 64 -4.18 -3.92 -0.35
C VAL A 64 -4.03 -2.68 -1.21
N ILE A 65 -3.51 -2.83 -2.44
CA ILE A 65 -3.28 -1.72 -3.36
C ILE A 65 -3.57 -2.13 -4.81
N HIS A 66 -4.61 -1.56 -5.40
CA HIS A 66 -5.00 -1.78 -6.79
C HIS A 66 -4.90 -0.50 -7.62
N ASP A 67 -5.37 0.63 -7.10
CA ASP A 67 -5.39 1.92 -7.76
C ASP A 67 -4.59 2.98 -7.01
N ASN A 68 -4.44 4.16 -7.63
CA ASN A 68 -3.82 5.30 -6.98
C ASN A 68 -4.68 5.77 -5.80
N PRO A 69 -4.05 6.09 -4.65
CA PRO A 69 -4.78 6.67 -3.53
C PRO A 69 -5.38 8.02 -3.91
N ARG A 70 -6.60 8.27 -3.47
CA ARG A 70 -7.25 9.58 -3.49
C ARG A 70 -7.29 10.15 -2.10
N VAL A 71 -7.07 11.44 -2.01
CA VAL A 71 -7.02 12.18 -0.75
C VAL A 71 -8.10 13.23 -0.74
N ARG A 72 -8.76 13.37 0.39
CA ARG A 72 -9.61 14.50 0.74
C ARG A 72 -8.86 15.37 1.76
N VAL A 73 -8.86 16.67 1.53
CA VAL A 73 -8.20 17.62 2.44
C VAL A 73 -9.24 18.53 3.05
N SER A 74 -9.40 18.42 4.36
CA SER A 74 -10.26 19.31 5.14
C SER A 74 -9.41 20.28 5.97
N THR A 75 -10.03 21.33 6.48
CA THR A 75 -9.35 22.31 7.32
C THR A 75 -10.19 22.63 8.55
N ARG A 76 -9.50 22.83 9.67
CA ARG A 76 -10.13 23.29 10.91
C ARG A 76 -10.59 24.76 10.84
N ARG A 77 -10.18 25.50 9.80
CA ARG A 77 -10.51 26.90 9.56
C ARG A 77 -11.15 27.11 8.19
N PRO A 78 -12.37 26.64 7.97
CA PRO A 78 -12.97 26.61 6.62
C PRO A 78 -13.13 27.98 5.97
N VAL A 79 -13.34 29.03 6.75
CA VAL A 79 -13.55 30.40 6.23
C VAL A 79 -12.27 31.01 5.66
N SER A 80 -11.12 30.80 6.32
CA SER A 80 -9.84 31.39 5.91
C SER A 80 -8.98 30.47 5.05
N GLN A 81 -9.09 29.14 5.20
CA GLN A 81 -8.20 28.17 4.57
C GLN A 81 -8.90 27.17 3.66
N GLY A 82 -10.21 27.31 3.44
CA GLY A 82 -10.99 26.38 2.61
C GLY A 82 -10.48 26.29 1.18
N ALA A 83 -10.09 27.41 0.58
CA ALA A 83 -9.53 27.46 -0.77
C ALA A 83 -8.14 26.77 -0.85
N VAL A 84 -7.31 26.96 0.17
CA VAL A 84 -5.98 26.33 0.27
C VAL A 84 -6.14 24.81 0.42
N ALA A 85 -7.07 24.34 1.26
CA ALA A 85 -7.34 22.93 1.44
C ALA A 85 -7.77 22.27 0.12
N LYS A 86 -8.71 22.89 -0.63
CA LYS A 86 -9.12 22.40 -1.96
C LYS A 86 -7.98 22.41 -2.98
N ALA A 87 -7.17 23.46 -3.00
CA ALA A 87 -6.03 23.53 -3.90
C ALA A 87 -5.02 22.41 -3.62
N ILE A 88 -4.72 22.12 -2.34
CA ILE A 88 -3.83 21.03 -1.94
C ILE A 88 -4.44 19.68 -2.27
N GLU A 89 -5.75 19.49 -2.10
CA GLU A 89 -6.47 18.28 -2.49
C GLU A 89 -6.31 17.98 -3.98
N HIS A 90 -6.62 18.96 -4.83
CA HIS A 90 -6.41 18.83 -6.28
C HIS A 90 -4.94 18.62 -6.64
N GLY A 91 -4.03 19.32 -5.95
CA GLY A 91 -2.59 19.16 -6.12
C GLY A 91 -2.11 17.76 -5.80
N LEU A 92 -2.51 17.21 -4.65
CA LEU A 92 -2.16 15.84 -4.24
C LEU A 92 -2.75 14.79 -5.19
N ASN A 93 -4.03 14.90 -5.52
CA ASN A 93 -4.70 13.96 -6.41
C ASN A 93 -4.14 14.03 -7.85
N ARG A 94 -3.67 15.18 -8.30
CA ARG A 94 -2.93 15.31 -9.56
C ARG A 94 -1.55 14.68 -9.46
N TRP A 95 -0.83 14.97 -8.37
CA TRP A 95 0.48 14.40 -8.11
C TRP A 95 0.47 12.87 -8.09
N THR A 96 -0.50 12.24 -7.41
CA THR A 96 -0.61 10.76 -7.35
C THR A 96 -0.79 10.13 -8.73
N ARG A 97 -1.49 10.82 -9.64
CA ARG A 97 -1.68 10.37 -11.04
C ARG A 97 -0.41 10.54 -11.87
N ASP A 98 0.20 11.71 -11.81
CA ASP A 98 1.36 12.06 -12.65
C ASP A 98 2.64 11.30 -12.26
N THR A 99 2.86 11.05 -10.98
CA THR A 99 4.00 10.27 -10.48
C THR A 99 3.78 8.77 -10.51
N ASN A 100 2.56 8.29 -10.84
CA ASN A 100 2.19 6.88 -10.79
C ASN A 100 2.62 6.21 -9.47
N VAL A 101 2.29 6.86 -8.36
CA VAL A 101 2.68 6.41 -7.01
C VAL A 101 2.21 4.99 -6.71
N ARG A 102 1.13 4.54 -7.38
CA ARG A 102 0.65 3.17 -7.32
C ARG A 102 1.76 2.14 -7.56
N SER A 103 2.61 2.35 -8.57
CA SER A 103 3.67 1.38 -8.89
C SER A 103 4.72 1.27 -7.77
N VAL A 104 5.01 2.37 -7.08
CA VAL A 104 5.89 2.40 -5.92
C VAL A 104 5.22 1.69 -4.74
N LEU A 105 3.96 2.02 -4.46
CA LEU A 105 3.18 1.42 -3.38
C LEU A 105 2.98 -0.08 -3.56
N GLN A 106 2.77 -0.56 -4.80
CA GLN A 106 2.67 -2.00 -5.06
C GLN A 106 3.95 -2.74 -4.69
N ARG A 107 5.12 -2.20 -5.06
CA ARG A 107 6.42 -2.78 -4.68
C ARG A 107 6.62 -2.76 -3.17
N VAL A 108 6.25 -1.67 -2.52
CA VAL A 108 6.31 -1.53 -1.06
C VAL A 108 5.32 -2.49 -0.36
N ALA A 109 4.16 -2.78 -0.95
CA ALA A 109 3.23 -3.77 -0.42
C ALA A 109 3.83 -5.19 -0.42
N TYR A 110 4.59 -5.58 -1.45
CA TYR A 110 5.36 -6.83 -1.42
C TYR A 110 6.37 -6.82 -0.28
N ASP A 111 7.15 -5.74 -0.13
CA ASP A 111 8.14 -5.63 0.95
C ASP A 111 7.47 -5.70 2.33
N THR A 112 6.33 -5.01 2.50
CA THR A 112 5.57 -4.98 3.76
C THR A 112 5.07 -6.38 4.17
N LEU A 113 4.64 -7.18 3.21
CA LEU A 113 4.15 -8.53 3.46
C LEU A 113 5.29 -9.54 3.66
N ILE A 114 6.45 -9.33 3.01
CA ILE A 114 7.63 -10.19 3.16
C ILE A 114 8.38 -9.84 4.46
N SER A 115 8.53 -8.56 4.78
CA SER A 115 9.22 -8.07 5.97
C SER A 115 8.63 -6.71 6.40
N TYR A 116 9.14 -5.61 5.85
CA TYR A 116 8.63 -4.25 6.02
C TYR A 116 8.93 -3.42 4.77
N GLY A 117 8.10 -2.43 4.51
CA GLY A 117 8.31 -1.51 3.40
C GLY A 117 8.85 -0.15 3.87
N VAL A 118 9.60 0.53 3.03
CA VAL A 118 10.07 1.89 3.30
C VAL A 118 9.95 2.77 2.07
N ILE A 119 9.43 3.97 2.27
CA ILE A 119 9.38 5.02 1.26
C ILE A 119 10.21 6.20 1.74
N LEU A 120 11.12 6.65 0.89
CA LEU A 120 11.81 7.92 0.99
C LEU A 120 11.00 8.97 0.21
N THR A 121 10.55 10.03 0.89
CA THR A 121 9.91 11.18 0.27
C THR A 121 10.89 12.34 0.24
N THR A 122 11.21 12.84 -0.94
CA THR A 122 12.16 13.92 -1.15
C THR A 122 11.74 14.80 -2.32
N GLN A 123 12.35 15.96 -2.44
CA GLN A 123 12.17 16.83 -3.58
C GLN A 123 13.24 16.58 -4.64
N VAL A 124 12.82 16.57 -5.90
CA VAL A 124 13.73 16.52 -7.05
C VAL A 124 13.51 17.73 -7.94
N PRO A 125 14.58 18.28 -8.53
CA PRO A 125 14.43 19.33 -9.51
C PRO A 125 13.74 18.80 -10.77
N MET A 126 12.73 19.54 -11.24
CA MET A 126 12.08 19.22 -12.50
C MET A 126 12.99 19.56 -13.70
N PRO A 127 12.92 18.78 -14.77
CA PRO A 127 13.57 19.15 -16.02
C PRO A 127 12.89 20.39 -16.61
N GLY A 128 13.66 21.45 -16.84
CA GLY A 128 13.17 22.71 -17.40
C GLY A 128 13.07 23.85 -16.38
N GLN A 129 12.57 24.96 -16.85
CA GLN A 129 12.30 26.14 -16.03
C GLN A 129 10.79 26.21 -15.76
N ASP A 130 10.43 26.72 -14.60
CA ASP A 130 9.04 27.05 -14.31
C ASP A 130 8.51 28.04 -15.35
N PRO A 131 7.38 27.75 -16.01
CA PRO A 131 6.83 28.61 -17.05
C PRO A 131 6.41 30.01 -16.54
N MET A 132 6.17 30.17 -15.22
CA MET A 132 5.75 31.44 -14.65
C MET A 132 6.91 32.29 -14.10
N SER A 133 7.87 31.69 -13.42
CA SER A 133 8.95 32.41 -12.75
C SER A 133 10.30 32.36 -13.47
N GLY A 134 10.47 31.41 -14.40
CA GLY A 134 11.76 31.14 -15.06
C GLY A 134 12.81 30.49 -14.16
N PHE A 135 12.49 30.21 -12.89
CA PHE A 135 13.34 29.49 -11.95
C PHE A 135 13.17 27.97 -12.09
N LYS A 136 14.09 27.22 -11.50
CA LYS A 136 14.03 25.77 -11.49
C LYS A 136 12.92 25.31 -10.56
N ALA A 137 11.89 24.66 -11.11
CA ALA A 137 10.81 24.06 -10.34
C ALA A 137 11.29 22.81 -9.62
N TYR A 138 10.71 22.52 -8.46
CA TYR A 138 10.93 21.30 -7.71
C TYR A 138 9.64 20.48 -7.64
N TRP A 139 9.80 19.17 -7.52
CA TRP A 139 8.70 18.24 -7.49
C TRP A 139 8.91 17.22 -6.37
N PRO A 140 7.94 17.03 -5.47
CA PRO A 140 8.05 15.97 -4.48
C PRO A 140 7.98 14.61 -5.18
N ASN A 141 8.84 13.70 -4.78
CA ASN A 141 8.89 12.35 -5.32
C ASN A 141 9.05 11.32 -4.22
N CYS A 142 8.60 10.09 -4.49
CA CYS A 142 8.64 8.97 -3.58
C CYS A 142 9.45 7.83 -4.17
N TYR A 143 10.45 7.37 -3.43
CA TYR A 143 11.31 6.25 -3.80
C TYR A 143 11.15 5.10 -2.82
N ARG A 144 11.00 3.90 -3.36
CA ARG A 144 11.08 2.68 -2.55
C ARG A 144 12.53 2.46 -2.11
N ILE A 145 12.74 2.28 -0.82
CA ILE A 145 13.99 1.79 -0.25
C ILE A 145 13.82 0.31 0.08
N THR A 146 14.74 -0.53 -0.37
CA THR A 146 14.66 -1.96 -0.05
C THR A 146 14.89 -2.17 1.44
N PRO A 147 14.25 -3.16 2.08
CA PRO A 147 14.47 -3.46 3.51
C PRO A 147 15.94 -3.64 3.87
N LYS A 148 16.73 -4.25 2.99
CA LYS A 148 18.18 -4.47 3.19
C LYS A 148 19.03 -3.20 3.23
N ARG A 149 18.49 -2.07 2.74
CA ARG A 149 19.24 -0.80 2.68
C ARG A 149 18.78 0.21 3.70
N PHE A 150 17.63 0.01 4.32
CA PHE A 150 17.12 0.91 5.35
C PHE A 150 17.82 0.64 6.69
N ILE A 151 18.15 1.70 7.40
CA ILE A 151 18.73 1.66 8.74
C ILE A 151 17.95 2.57 9.68
N ILE A 152 17.80 2.11 10.91
CA ILE A 152 17.15 2.84 12.00
C ILE A 152 17.95 2.64 13.28
N ASP A 153 17.89 3.61 14.17
CA ASP A 153 18.50 3.54 15.49
C ASP A 153 18.14 2.23 16.22
N PRO A 154 19.12 1.37 16.56
CA PRO A 154 18.84 0.07 17.20
C PRO A 154 18.25 0.19 18.61
N VAL A 155 18.33 1.36 19.25
CA VAL A 155 17.78 1.62 20.58
C VAL A 155 16.33 2.12 20.51
N ALA A 156 15.86 2.51 19.33
CA ALA A 156 14.52 3.04 19.16
C ALA A 156 13.45 1.96 19.37
N LEU A 157 12.40 2.29 20.09
CA LEU A 157 11.21 1.44 20.27
C LEU A 157 10.19 1.65 19.14
N SER A 158 10.25 2.81 18.49
CA SER A 158 9.40 3.17 17.36
C SER A 158 10.11 4.12 16.39
N VAL A 159 9.64 4.21 15.15
CA VAL A 159 10.25 5.10 14.14
C VAL A 159 10.26 6.58 14.58
N PRO A 160 9.19 7.15 15.17
CA PRO A 160 9.19 8.54 15.62
C PRO A 160 10.17 8.84 16.77
N GLU A 161 10.54 7.84 17.55
CA GLU A 161 11.45 7.99 18.70
C GLU A 161 12.93 7.76 18.33
N SER A 162 13.20 7.42 17.09
CA SER A 162 14.55 7.13 16.64
C SER A 162 15.40 8.38 16.61
N ARG A 163 16.64 8.30 17.12
CA ARG A 163 17.64 9.37 17.07
C ARG A 163 18.13 9.63 15.65
N PHE A 164 18.05 8.59 14.80
CA PHE A 164 18.39 8.71 13.39
C PHE A 164 17.66 7.63 12.56
N THR A 165 17.41 7.97 11.30
CA THR A 165 16.96 7.03 10.27
C THR A 165 17.77 7.30 9.00
N GLY A 166 18.03 6.27 8.21
CA GLY A 166 18.85 6.44 7.01
C GLY A 166 18.69 5.31 6.03
N HIS A 167 19.44 5.40 4.96
CA HIS A 167 19.54 4.32 4.00
C HIS A 167 20.93 4.26 3.34
N MET A 168 21.32 3.05 3.00
CA MET A 168 22.50 2.77 2.21
C MET A 168 22.19 2.97 0.72
N TRP A 169 23.09 3.58 0.00
CA TRP A 169 23.07 3.67 -1.44
C TRP A 169 24.42 3.31 -2.07
N VAL A 170 24.39 2.92 -3.32
CA VAL A 170 25.57 2.52 -4.10
C VAL A 170 25.57 3.29 -5.39
N ARG A 171 26.68 3.96 -5.70
CA ARG A 171 26.85 4.74 -6.93
C ARG A 171 28.26 4.55 -7.49
N ASP A 172 28.38 4.72 -8.80
CA ASP A 172 29.67 4.70 -9.45
C ASP A 172 30.53 5.90 -8.99
N LYS A 173 31.81 5.64 -8.72
CA LYS A 173 32.76 6.65 -8.24
C LYS A 173 32.97 7.76 -9.27
N GLU A 174 32.98 7.40 -10.56
CA GLU A 174 33.16 8.38 -11.64
C GLU A 174 31.98 9.36 -11.72
N ASP A 175 30.74 8.84 -11.58
CA ASP A 175 29.53 9.67 -11.54
C ASP A 175 29.55 10.64 -10.35
N LEU A 176 30.00 10.17 -9.17
CA LEU A 176 30.13 11.02 -7.98
C LEU A 176 31.19 12.11 -8.17
N LEU A 177 32.30 11.79 -8.80
CA LEU A 177 33.35 12.77 -9.10
C LEU A 177 32.90 13.81 -10.14
N GLU A 178 32.06 13.42 -11.10
CA GLU A 178 31.46 14.38 -12.02
C GLU A 178 30.47 15.30 -11.32
N GLU A 179 29.64 14.75 -10.43
CA GLU A 179 28.70 15.54 -9.64
C GLU A 179 29.44 16.52 -8.69
N ALA A 180 30.55 16.09 -8.10
CA ALA A 180 31.41 16.93 -7.26
C ALA A 180 32.06 18.11 -8.01
N LYS A 181 32.16 18.05 -9.36
CA LYS A 181 32.60 19.21 -10.14
C LYS A 181 31.51 20.29 -10.27
N ILE A 182 30.25 19.89 -10.15
CA ILE A 182 29.07 20.76 -10.33
C ILE A 182 28.58 21.29 -8.97
N ASP A 183 28.52 20.43 -7.97
CA ASP A 183 28.02 20.73 -6.62
C ASP A 183 29.19 20.74 -5.61
N PRO A 184 29.63 21.93 -5.12
CA PRO A 184 30.75 22.03 -4.20
C PRO A 184 30.47 21.42 -2.82
N SER A 185 29.23 21.04 -2.50
CA SER A 185 28.93 20.38 -1.23
C SER A 185 29.54 18.96 -1.13
N TRP A 186 29.95 18.37 -2.24
CA TRP A 186 30.64 17.10 -2.27
C TRP A 186 32.14 17.26 -1.98
N ASN A 187 32.66 16.44 -1.08
CA ASN A 187 34.05 16.40 -0.74
C ASN A 187 34.84 15.54 -1.75
N LYS A 188 35.32 16.18 -2.79
CA LYS A 188 36.05 15.51 -3.88
C LYS A 188 37.29 14.75 -3.38
N GLU A 189 38.04 15.31 -2.43
CA GLU A 189 39.26 14.70 -1.91
C GLU A 189 38.94 13.39 -1.17
N VAL A 190 37.88 13.39 -0.38
CA VAL A 190 37.42 12.16 0.30
C VAL A 190 36.95 11.13 -0.73
N ILE A 191 36.13 11.51 -1.72
CA ILE A 191 35.65 10.58 -2.76
C ILE A 191 36.83 9.94 -3.51
N GLU A 192 37.88 10.71 -3.85
CA GLU A 192 39.06 10.18 -4.53
C GLU A 192 39.81 9.12 -3.70
N THR A 193 39.80 9.23 -2.38
CA THR A 193 40.48 8.29 -1.47
C THR A 193 39.67 7.03 -1.16
N LEU A 194 38.33 7.04 -1.42
CA LEU A 194 37.49 5.88 -1.14
C LEU A 194 37.91 4.67 -1.98
N THR A 195 38.05 3.53 -1.29
CA THR A 195 38.19 2.24 -1.95
C THR A 195 36.86 1.85 -2.59
N THR A 196 36.95 1.32 -3.80
CA THR A 196 35.76 0.86 -4.54
C THR A 196 35.57 -0.61 -4.29
N SER A 197 34.34 -1.01 -3.95
CA SER A 197 33.97 -2.42 -3.95
C SER A 197 33.78 -2.90 -5.39
N GLN A 198 34.33 -4.04 -5.73
CA GLN A 198 34.03 -4.69 -7.01
C GLN A 198 32.63 -5.30 -6.92
N GLY A 199 31.65 -4.59 -7.47
CA GLY A 199 30.28 -5.05 -7.65
C GLY A 199 29.66 -5.59 -6.35
N MET A 200 28.85 -4.82 -5.69
CA MET A 200 28.17 -5.27 -4.48
C MET A 200 27.33 -6.51 -4.82
N GLU A 201 27.66 -7.65 -4.20
CA GLU A 201 26.79 -8.83 -4.17
C GLU A 201 25.50 -8.48 -3.41
N ASP A 202 24.64 -7.68 -4.04
CA ASP A 202 23.51 -7.03 -3.39
C ASP A 202 22.36 -7.97 -3.00
N SER A 203 22.40 -9.20 -3.45
CA SER A 203 21.43 -10.18 -2.99
C SER A 203 21.97 -11.59 -3.11
N GLY A 204 21.98 -12.31 -2.01
CA GLY A 204 22.23 -13.76 -2.01
C GLY A 204 21.30 -14.53 -2.97
N PHE A 205 20.22 -13.89 -3.42
CA PHE A 205 19.27 -14.38 -4.40
C PHE A 205 19.79 -14.29 -5.85
N GLU A 206 20.69 -13.37 -6.17
CA GLU A 206 21.27 -13.21 -7.52
C GLU A 206 22.62 -13.91 -7.70
N LYS A 207 23.19 -14.51 -6.64
CA LYS A 207 24.37 -15.37 -6.75
C LYS A 207 24.06 -16.54 -7.68
N GLY A 208 24.48 -16.50 -8.90
CA GLY A 208 24.33 -17.58 -9.88
C GLY A 208 23.67 -17.17 -11.20
N ARG A 209 23.24 -15.92 -11.35
CA ARG A 209 22.61 -15.45 -12.61
C ARG A 209 23.60 -15.15 -13.74
N GLY A 210 24.91 -15.36 -13.53
CA GLY A 210 25.90 -15.19 -14.59
C GLY A 210 25.82 -13.81 -15.28
N ARG A 211 25.52 -12.75 -14.53
CA ARG A 211 25.68 -11.40 -15.03
C ARG A 211 27.18 -11.12 -15.12
N ASP A 212 27.71 -11.16 -16.31
CA ASP A 212 28.95 -10.45 -16.62
C ASP A 212 28.67 -8.95 -16.48
N VAL A 213 28.69 -8.46 -15.24
CA VAL A 213 28.64 -7.03 -14.97
C VAL A 213 30.07 -6.52 -15.21
N PRO A 214 30.28 -5.53 -16.08
CA PRO A 214 31.60 -4.92 -16.21
C PRO A 214 32.08 -4.43 -14.84
N GLU A 215 33.38 -4.52 -14.60
CA GLU A 215 33.99 -4.02 -13.37
C GLU A 215 33.57 -2.57 -13.15
N ARG A 216 32.74 -2.34 -12.13
CA ARG A 216 32.32 -1.03 -11.71
C ARG A 216 33.03 -0.67 -10.43
N HIS A 217 33.49 0.56 -10.37
CA HIS A 217 34.09 1.12 -9.17
C HIS A 217 32.97 1.75 -8.32
N GLU A 218 32.26 0.91 -7.55
CA GLU A 218 31.11 1.36 -6.77
C GLU A 218 31.53 1.85 -5.38
N VAL A 219 30.99 3.00 -4.99
CA VAL A 219 31.09 3.57 -3.65
C VAL A 219 29.82 3.27 -2.88
N VAL A 220 29.95 2.71 -1.69
CA VAL A 220 28.88 2.47 -0.74
C VAL A 220 28.85 3.62 0.26
N ALA A 221 27.73 4.29 0.39
CA ALA A 221 27.55 5.36 1.35
C ALA A 221 26.15 5.34 1.98
N TYR A 222 26.01 6.08 3.05
CA TYR A 222 24.80 6.15 3.85
C TYR A 222 24.34 7.61 3.95
N ASP A 223 23.07 7.84 3.60
CA ASP A 223 22.38 9.08 3.92
C ASP A 223 21.58 8.88 5.21
N VAL A 224 21.94 9.61 6.23
CA VAL A 224 21.38 9.52 7.59
C VAL A 224 20.73 10.83 7.95
N TRP A 225 19.43 10.80 8.21
CA TRP A 225 18.68 11.92 8.75
C TRP A 225 18.67 11.86 10.28
N VAL A 226 19.10 12.97 10.90
CA VAL A 226 19.05 13.19 12.35
C VAL A 226 18.05 14.30 12.63
N PRO A 227 17.05 14.11 13.52
CA PRO A 227 16.00 15.10 13.79
C PRO A 227 16.52 16.43 14.35
N GLU A 228 17.66 16.41 15.04
CA GLU A 228 18.23 17.59 15.68
C GLU A 228 18.96 18.48 14.67
N ILE A 229 18.81 19.79 14.83
CA ILE A 229 19.51 20.78 14.01
C ILE A 229 20.78 21.20 14.75
N GLU A 230 21.92 20.68 14.31
CA GLU A 230 23.22 21.02 14.90
C GLU A 230 23.97 22.12 14.12
N LEU A 231 23.52 22.46 12.92
CA LEU A 231 24.20 23.42 12.07
C LEU A 231 23.90 24.85 12.51
N LYS A 232 24.94 25.61 12.87
CA LYS A 232 24.81 27.00 13.31
C LYS A 232 24.18 27.95 12.29
N GLU A 233 24.27 27.60 11.00
CA GLU A 233 23.75 28.37 9.87
C GLU A 233 22.42 27.86 9.35
N SER A 234 21.82 26.88 10.02
CA SER A 234 20.50 26.37 9.61
C SER A 234 19.42 27.43 9.88
N PRO A 235 18.57 27.74 8.89
CA PRO A 235 17.47 28.67 9.09
C PRO A 235 16.46 28.25 10.17
N GLY A 236 16.43 26.96 10.52
CA GLY A 236 15.59 26.42 11.60
C GLY A 236 14.17 26.03 11.17
N PRO A 237 13.36 25.55 12.14
CA PRO A 237 12.02 25.00 11.87
C PRO A 237 11.03 26.03 11.31
N ASP A 238 11.16 27.30 11.66
CA ASP A 238 10.28 28.36 11.18
C ASP A 238 10.38 28.57 9.65
N PHE A 239 11.49 28.12 9.07
CA PHE A 239 11.74 28.17 7.63
C PHE A 239 11.59 26.79 6.95
N GLY A 240 11.00 25.80 7.65
CA GLY A 240 10.75 24.46 7.11
C GLY A 240 11.96 23.51 7.17
N PHE A 241 12.99 23.85 7.95
CA PHE A 241 14.16 22.99 8.13
C PHE A 241 14.03 22.18 9.43
N HIS A 242 14.01 20.86 9.30
CA HIS A 242 13.82 19.92 10.42
C HIS A 242 14.89 18.83 10.39
N GLY A 243 15.91 19.01 11.21
CA GLY A 243 17.04 18.08 11.28
C GLY A 243 18.10 18.28 10.21
N THR A 244 19.04 17.36 10.18
CA THR A 244 20.23 17.40 9.31
C THR A 244 20.41 16.06 8.62
N ILE A 245 20.83 16.09 7.36
CA ILE A 245 21.22 14.89 6.60
C ILE A 245 22.74 14.84 6.53
N TYR A 246 23.30 13.74 6.99
CA TYR A 246 24.71 13.40 6.93
C TYR A 246 24.93 12.33 5.88
N THR A 247 25.90 12.52 5.00
CA THR A 247 26.29 11.53 4.00
C THR A 247 27.69 11.03 4.35
N VAL A 248 27.77 9.77 4.81
CA VAL A 248 29.00 9.16 5.33
C VAL A 248 29.35 7.91 4.55
N ALA A 249 30.65 7.70 4.33
CA ALA A 249 31.19 6.45 3.81
C ALA A 249 32.43 6.06 4.61
N ALA A 250 32.74 4.74 4.64
CA ALA A 250 33.99 4.25 5.18
C ALA A 250 34.76 3.48 4.11
N ASN A 251 36.08 3.55 4.22
CA ASN A 251 36.96 2.74 3.38
C ASN A 251 36.93 1.27 3.85
N GLU A 252 36.78 0.35 2.91
CA GLU A 252 37.00 -1.07 3.16
C GLU A 252 38.50 -1.38 3.16
N TYR A 253 38.93 -2.12 4.17
CA TYR A 253 40.30 -2.64 4.26
C TYR A 253 40.23 -4.14 4.39
N TYR A 254 40.78 -4.87 3.42
CA TYR A 254 40.71 -6.35 3.33
C TYR A 254 39.28 -6.95 3.37
N GLY A 255 38.28 -6.22 2.83
CA GLY A 255 36.89 -6.67 2.83
C GLY A 255 36.13 -6.40 4.12
N GLU A 256 36.74 -5.76 5.11
CA GLU A 256 36.09 -5.24 6.30
C GLU A 256 36.07 -3.71 6.26
N LYS A 257 34.93 -3.13 6.61
CA LYS A 257 34.77 -1.69 6.74
C LYS A 257 35.48 -1.24 8.02
N ASP A 258 36.30 -0.21 7.94
CA ASP A 258 37.02 0.35 9.08
C ASP A 258 36.36 1.68 9.54
N PRO A 259 35.61 1.69 10.65
CA PRO A 259 34.95 2.89 11.16
C PRO A 259 35.92 4.06 11.42
N SER A 260 37.18 3.75 11.76
CA SER A 260 38.19 4.80 12.03
C SER A 260 38.57 5.60 10.78
N LYS A 261 38.23 5.11 9.61
CA LYS A 261 38.44 5.73 8.29
C LYS A 261 37.15 6.26 7.65
N ALA A 262 36.07 6.32 8.43
CA ALA A 262 34.84 6.93 7.98
C ALA A 262 35.00 8.45 7.84
N ASP A 263 34.45 8.99 6.78
CA ASP A 263 34.45 10.44 6.55
C ASP A 263 33.12 10.89 5.92
N PHE A 264 32.82 12.19 6.07
CA PHE A 264 31.70 12.78 5.37
C PHE A 264 32.09 13.04 3.91
N ILE A 265 31.45 12.32 3.00
CA ILE A 265 31.67 12.50 1.56
C ILE A 265 30.91 13.71 1.00
N ARG A 266 30.01 14.25 1.79
CA ARG A 266 29.27 15.47 1.50
C ARG A 266 29.13 16.30 2.76
N GLU A 267 29.19 17.64 2.64
CA GLU A 267 28.91 18.52 3.75
C GLU A 267 27.54 18.26 4.36
N PRO A 268 27.41 18.24 5.70
CA PRO A 268 26.12 18.07 6.37
C PRO A 268 25.12 19.12 5.89
N ARG A 269 23.92 18.67 5.51
CA ARG A 269 22.89 19.54 4.93
C ARG A 269 21.68 19.66 5.85
N PRO A 270 21.19 20.88 6.11
CA PRO A 270 19.91 21.02 6.78
C PRO A 270 18.81 20.37 5.92
N TYR A 271 17.97 19.56 6.56
CA TYR A 271 16.87 18.89 5.88
C TYR A 271 15.68 19.84 5.76
N TYR A 272 15.39 20.28 4.53
CA TYR A 272 14.15 20.97 4.20
C TYR A 272 13.05 19.95 3.94
N GLY A 273 12.07 19.88 4.83
CA GLY A 273 11.00 18.89 4.76
C GLY A 273 10.19 18.79 6.05
N PRO A 274 9.20 17.88 6.10
CA PRO A 274 8.33 17.72 7.25
C PRO A 274 9.11 17.30 8.52
N PRO A 275 8.61 17.68 9.72
CA PRO A 275 9.28 17.37 10.99
C PRO A 275 9.38 15.86 11.28
N THR A 276 8.58 15.05 10.62
CA THR A 276 8.61 13.57 10.72
C THR A 276 9.73 12.92 9.89
N GLY A 277 10.58 13.72 9.26
CA GLY A 277 11.69 13.26 8.43
C GLY A 277 11.27 12.70 7.08
N PRO A 278 12.25 12.26 6.27
CA PRO A 278 12.00 11.82 4.89
C PRO A 278 11.44 10.41 4.76
N TYR A 279 11.65 9.54 5.77
CA TYR A 279 11.31 8.13 5.68
C TYR A 279 9.92 7.82 6.23
N SER A 280 9.19 6.95 5.53
CA SER A 280 7.92 6.38 5.99
C SER A 280 8.02 4.87 5.95
N MET A 281 7.79 4.22 7.09
CA MET A 281 7.85 2.78 7.23
C MET A 281 6.46 2.18 7.16
N PHE A 282 6.36 1.03 6.48
CA PHE A 282 5.16 0.24 6.29
C PHE A 282 5.31 -1.10 7.00
N GLY A 283 4.38 -1.44 7.87
CA GLY A 283 4.36 -2.69 8.59
C GLY A 283 3.00 -3.37 8.53
N ALA A 284 2.97 -4.70 8.59
CA ALA A 284 1.72 -5.45 8.64
C ALA A 284 1.21 -5.60 10.09
N TYR A 285 2.09 -5.99 11.01
CA TYR A 285 1.76 -6.17 12.43
C TYR A 285 2.78 -5.46 13.31
N TYR A 286 2.29 -4.79 14.33
CA TYR A 286 3.13 -4.16 15.33
C TYR A 286 3.74 -5.20 16.26
N VAL A 287 5.02 -5.02 16.60
CA VAL A 287 5.74 -5.80 17.62
C VAL A 287 6.14 -4.85 18.75
N PRO A 288 5.78 -5.12 20.00
CA PRO A 288 6.20 -4.29 21.13
C PRO A 288 7.72 -4.20 21.25
N ASP A 289 8.21 -3.05 21.70
CA ASP A 289 9.61 -2.80 22.01
C ASP A 289 10.61 -2.94 20.85
N THR A 290 10.13 -2.90 19.59
CA THR A 290 10.97 -2.87 18.40
C THR A 290 10.35 -2.00 17.31
N PRO A 291 11.14 -1.23 16.55
CA PRO A 291 10.64 -0.47 15.42
C PRO A 291 10.28 -1.35 14.22
N TYR A 292 10.81 -2.58 14.14
CA TYR A 292 10.56 -3.47 13.03
C TYR A 292 9.25 -4.23 13.20
N PRO A 293 8.34 -4.18 12.22
CA PRO A 293 7.06 -4.90 12.26
C PRO A 293 7.24 -6.38 11.95
N LEU A 294 6.26 -7.19 12.36
CA LEU A 294 6.18 -8.60 12.02
C LEU A 294 5.51 -8.80 10.66
N SER A 295 6.15 -9.56 9.79
CA SER A 295 5.57 -10.04 8.54
C SER A 295 4.57 -11.17 8.79
N PRO A 296 3.40 -11.17 8.13
CA PRO A 296 2.46 -12.29 8.19
C PRO A 296 3.04 -13.59 7.63
N ILE A 297 3.91 -13.52 6.62
CA ILE A 297 4.56 -14.67 6.02
C ILE A 297 5.59 -15.26 6.99
N MET A 298 6.44 -14.42 7.58
CA MET A 298 7.44 -14.86 8.56
C MET A 298 6.79 -15.56 9.76
N ALA A 299 5.63 -15.05 10.21
CA ALA A 299 4.88 -15.66 11.31
C ALA A 299 4.37 -17.08 11.00
N THR A 300 4.20 -17.43 9.73
CA THR A 300 3.69 -18.74 9.30
C THR A 300 4.75 -19.64 8.64
N MET A 301 5.97 -19.14 8.47
CA MET A 301 7.02 -19.82 7.70
C MET A 301 7.32 -21.22 8.22
N GLY A 302 7.42 -21.42 9.55
CA GLY A 302 7.65 -22.75 10.11
C GLY A 302 6.54 -23.77 9.77
N GLN A 303 5.30 -23.32 9.56
CA GLN A 303 4.21 -24.21 9.13
C GLN A 303 4.28 -24.51 7.63
N VAL A 304 4.75 -23.55 6.83
CA VAL A 304 5.01 -23.75 5.40
C VAL A 304 6.12 -24.79 5.23
N ASP A 305 7.19 -24.71 6.01
CA ASP A 305 8.30 -25.66 5.96
C ASP A 305 7.85 -27.07 6.39
N GLU A 306 7.09 -27.17 7.51
CA GLU A 306 6.52 -28.43 7.97
C GLU A 306 5.67 -29.10 6.88
N LEU A 307 4.75 -28.33 6.26
CA LEU A 307 3.88 -28.84 5.20
C LEU A 307 4.70 -29.31 4.00
N ASN A 308 5.68 -28.52 3.57
CA ASN A 308 6.53 -28.85 2.43
C ASN A 308 7.39 -30.10 2.66
N ASP A 309 7.88 -30.31 3.87
CA ASP A 309 8.63 -31.51 4.23
C ASP A 309 7.75 -32.76 4.17
N HIS A 310 6.51 -32.67 4.64
CA HIS A 310 5.57 -33.79 4.54
C HIS A 310 5.14 -34.08 3.10
N VAL A 311 4.88 -33.06 2.29
CA VAL A 311 4.55 -33.22 0.87
C VAL A 311 5.75 -33.81 0.11
N ARG A 312 6.96 -33.36 0.40
CA ARG A 312 8.19 -33.86 -0.18
C ARG A 312 8.42 -35.33 0.18
N SER A 313 8.22 -35.68 1.46
CA SER A 313 8.29 -37.06 1.95
C SER A 313 7.25 -37.97 1.29
N ALA A 314 6.01 -37.49 1.15
CA ALA A 314 4.94 -38.23 0.47
C ALA A 314 5.26 -38.44 -1.03
N SER A 315 5.77 -37.41 -1.70
CA SER A 315 6.21 -37.49 -3.10
C SER A 315 7.34 -38.50 -3.28
N ALA A 316 8.34 -38.49 -2.40
CA ALA A 316 9.43 -39.45 -2.40
C ALA A 316 8.92 -40.88 -2.15
N SER A 317 7.98 -41.05 -1.22
CA SER A 317 7.33 -42.34 -0.96
C SER A 317 6.55 -42.85 -2.18
N ALA A 318 5.85 -41.96 -2.89
CA ALA A 318 5.16 -42.30 -4.14
C ALA A 318 6.13 -42.70 -5.25
N ALA A 319 7.22 -41.96 -5.42
CA ALA A 319 8.25 -42.26 -6.43
C ALA A 319 8.97 -43.57 -6.17
N ASN A 320 9.12 -43.95 -4.89
CA ASN A 320 9.77 -45.20 -4.47
C ASN A 320 8.80 -46.35 -4.33
N TYR A 321 7.50 -46.20 -4.74
CA TYR A 321 6.56 -47.30 -4.72
C TYR A 321 7.02 -48.46 -5.59
N LYS A 322 7.13 -49.63 -5.00
CA LYS A 322 7.49 -50.86 -5.68
C LYS A 322 6.51 -51.95 -5.34
N ARG A 323 5.96 -52.56 -6.35
CA ARG A 323 5.16 -53.75 -6.20
C ARG A 323 6.03 -54.96 -6.47
N LEU A 324 6.29 -55.76 -5.45
CA LEU A 324 7.03 -57.00 -5.56
C LEU A 324 6.04 -58.17 -5.54
N ILE A 325 6.27 -59.12 -6.41
CA ILE A 325 5.47 -60.35 -6.42
C ILE A 325 6.42 -61.45 -5.93
N LEU A 326 6.15 -62.00 -4.76
CA LEU A 326 6.89 -63.12 -4.21
C LEU A 326 6.32 -64.42 -4.77
N VAL A 327 7.20 -65.22 -5.38
CA VAL A 327 6.85 -66.52 -5.97
C VAL A 327 7.83 -67.57 -5.46
N ASP A 328 7.36 -68.81 -5.27
CA ASP A 328 8.28 -69.91 -4.86
C ASP A 328 9.38 -70.08 -5.92
N SER A 329 10.62 -70.17 -5.45
CA SER A 329 11.82 -70.34 -6.28
C SER A 329 11.80 -71.59 -7.17
N LYS A 330 11.01 -72.60 -6.80
CA LYS A 330 10.86 -73.86 -7.54
C LYS A 330 9.83 -73.77 -8.65
N SER A 331 8.97 -72.76 -8.68
CA SER A 331 7.89 -72.56 -9.66
C SER A 331 8.34 -71.70 -10.84
N LYS A 332 9.28 -72.18 -11.64
CA LYS A 332 9.87 -71.43 -12.77
C LYS A 332 8.87 -70.96 -13.82
N LYS A 333 7.77 -71.70 -14.10
CA LYS A 333 6.75 -71.31 -15.03
C LYS A 333 5.94 -70.10 -14.52
N LEU A 334 5.51 -70.13 -13.28
CA LEU A 334 4.73 -69.07 -12.65
C LEU A 334 5.56 -67.75 -12.58
N ALA A 335 6.86 -67.88 -12.29
CA ALA A 335 7.78 -66.75 -12.27
C ALA A 335 7.98 -66.12 -13.67
N GLN A 336 7.94 -66.95 -14.75
CA GLN A 336 8.03 -66.45 -16.12
C GLN A 336 6.72 -65.80 -16.61
N ASP A 337 5.57 -66.33 -16.27
CA ASP A 337 4.27 -65.82 -16.65
C ASP A 337 4.01 -64.45 -15.97
N VAL A 338 4.40 -64.29 -14.70
CA VAL A 338 4.28 -63.02 -13.99
C VAL A 338 5.34 -61.98 -14.46
N LYS A 339 6.55 -62.44 -14.84
CA LYS A 339 7.61 -61.56 -15.34
C LYS A 339 7.30 -61.00 -16.73
N SER A 340 6.37 -61.60 -17.50
CA SER A 340 5.92 -61.08 -18.78
C SER A 340 4.98 -59.86 -18.66
N GLN A 341 4.51 -59.56 -17.43
CA GLN A 341 3.68 -58.37 -17.17
C GLN A 341 4.58 -57.13 -17.01
N PRO A 342 4.34 -56.06 -17.74
CA PRO A 342 5.12 -54.86 -17.61
C PRO A 342 4.84 -54.22 -16.23
N HIS A 343 5.91 -53.83 -15.52
CA HIS A 343 5.92 -53.02 -14.28
C HIS A 343 6.03 -53.75 -12.94
N ASP A 344 6.02 -55.10 -12.87
CA ASP A 344 6.16 -55.82 -11.60
C ASP A 344 7.52 -56.59 -11.50
N TYR A 345 8.13 -56.48 -10.32
CA TYR A 345 9.35 -57.27 -10.02
C TYR A 345 9.00 -58.59 -9.35
N VAL A 346 9.40 -59.66 -9.95
CA VAL A 346 9.23 -61.01 -9.39
C VAL A 346 10.47 -61.45 -8.63
N VAL A 347 10.31 -61.71 -7.33
CA VAL A 347 11.38 -62.16 -6.45
C VAL A 347 11.15 -63.64 -6.06
N PRO A 348 12.03 -64.56 -6.44
CA PRO A 348 11.94 -65.94 -5.99
C PRO A 348 12.38 -66.06 -4.53
N VAL A 349 11.52 -66.61 -3.68
CA VAL A 349 11.77 -66.83 -2.24
C VAL A 349 11.69 -68.34 -1.94
N GLU A 350 12.63 -68.84 -1.15
CA GLU A 350 12.59 -70.26 -0.71
C GLU A 350 11.64 -70.43 0.47
N GLY A 351 10.80 -71.49 0.40
CA GLY A 351 9.91 -71.85 1.50
C GLY A 351 8.46 -71.33 1.38
N LEU A 352 8.09 -70.71 0.25
CA LEU A 352 6.68 -70.42 -0.06
C LEU A 352 5.94 -71.70 -0.54
N ASP A 353 4.66 -71.83 -0.16
CA ASP A 353 3.78 -72.86 -0.71
C ASP A 353 3.72 -72.74 -2.23
N ARG A 354 3.85 -73.90 -2.95
CA ARG A 354 4.06 -73.94 -4.41
C ARG A 354 3.04 -73.21 -5.28
N ASP A 355 1.85 -72.93 -4.75
CA ASP A 355 0.75 -72.30 -5.48
C ASP A 355 0.42 -70.90 -4.95
N ARG A 356 1.22 -70.32 -4.06
CA ARG A 356 0.93 -69.02 -3.43
C ARG A 356 1.77 -67.92 -4.06
N VAL A 357 1.05 -66.96 -4.65
CA VAL A 357 1.61 -65.69 -5.12
C VAL A 357 1.26 -64.63 -4.07
N ILE A 358 2.26 -64.02 -3.49
CA ILE A 358 2.08 -62.97 -2.47
C ILE A 358 2.50 -61.63 -3.07
N PRO A 359 1.55 -60.74 -3.38
CA PRO A 359 1.88 -59.39 -3.73
C PRO A 359 2.34 -58.64 -2.48
N LEU A 360 3.56 -58.07 -2.53
CA LEU A 360 4.11 -57.22 -1.49
C LEU A 360 4.26 -55.81 -2.04
N GLU A 361 3.51 -54.91 -1.48
CA GLU A 361 3.62 -53.49 -1.81
C GLU A 361 4.61 -52.83 -0.84
N LEU A 362 5.70 -52.28 -1.37
CA LEU A 362 6.72 -51.57 -0.62
C LEU A 362 6.70 -50.11 -1.01
N GLY A 363 6.58 -49.21 -0.03
CA GLY A 363 6.49 -47.78 -0.25
C GLY A 363 5.03 -47.36 -0.62
N GLY A 364 4.91 -46.19 -1.22
CA GLY A 364 3.64 -45.57 -1.52
C GLY A 364 3.17 -44.60 -0.44
N ILE A 365 2.18 -43.82 -0.78
CA ILE A 365 1.58 -42.84 0.13
C ILE A 365 0.59 -43.55 1.05
N THR A 366 0.72 -43.40 2.35
CA THR A 366 -0.24 -43.94 3.32
C THR A 366 -1.40 -42.98 3.54
N ASN A 367 -2.59 -43.52 3.88
CA ASN A 367 -3.73 -42.69 4.26
C ASN A 367 -3.43 -41.76 5.45
N GLN A 368 -2.54 -42.17 6.34
CA GLN A 368 -2.13 -41.35 7.48
C GLN A 368 -1.30 -40.13 7.03
N GLN A 369 -0.40 -40.31 6.04
CA GLN A 369 0.35 -39.18 5.45
C GLN A 369 -0.59 -38.18 4.77
N VAL A 370 -1.57 -38.66 3.99
CA VAL A 370 -2.56 -37.81 3.33
C VAL A 370 -3.35 -37.02 4.37
N ALA A 371 -3.89 -37.70 5.39
CA ALA A 371 -4.66 -37.03 6.43
C ALA A 371 -3.83 -36.00 7.22
N TYR A 372 -2.54 -36.27 7.44
CA TYR A 372 -1.66 -35.31 8.10
C TYR A 372 -1.39 -34.07 7.23
N ILE A 373 -1.14 -34.26 5.93
CA ILE A 373 -0.94 -33.17 4.97
C ILE A 373 -2.20 -32.28 4.90
N GLU A 374 -3.39 -32.88 4.84
CA GLU A 374 -4.65 -32.14 4.86
C GLU A 374 -4.82 -31.31 6.16
N MET A 375 -4.50 -31.92 7.31
CA MET A 375 -4.55 -31.23 8.59
C MET A 375 -3.51 -30.10 8.67
N ALA A 376 -2.32 -30.27 8.10
CA ALA A 376 -1.29 -29.24 8.06
C ALA A 376 -1.71 -28.07 7.18
N ARG A 377 -2.34 -28.33 6.02
CA ARG A 377 -2.92 -27.29 5.15
C ARG A 377 -4.02 -26.51 5.87
N GLU A 378 -4.96 -27.22 6.52
CA GLU A 378 -6.03 -26.55 7.26
C GLU A 378 -5.49 -25.66 8.40
N ARG A 379 -4.43 -26.10 9.10
CA ARG A 379 -3.76 -25.28 10.12
C ARG A 379 -3.10 -24.04 9.50
N LEU A 380 -2.41 -24.20 8.37
CA LEU A 380 -1.76 -23.11 7.66
C LEU A 380 -2.80 -22.09 7.15
N ASP A 381 -3.89 -22.56 6.52
CA ASP A 381 -4.98 -21.72 6.05
C ASP A 381 -5.62 -20.91 7.19
N ARG A 382 -5.85 -21.57 8.33
CA ARG A 382 -6.38 -20.91 9.54
C ARG A 382 -5.45 -19.82 10.07
N ASN A 383 -4.14 -20.06 10.06
CA ASN A 383 -3.14 -19.15 10.60
C ASN A 383 -2.77 -18.03 9.61
N SER A 384 -2.69 -18.32 8.32
CA SER A 384 -2.46 -17.31 7.28
C SER A 384 -3.69 -16.42 7.03
N GLY A 385 -4.89 -16.94 7.35
CA GLY A 385 -6.16 -16.26 7.07
C GLY A 385 -6.61 -16.35 5.61
N ILE A 386 -6.00 -17.24 4.82
CA ILE A 386 -6.45 -17.55 3.47
C ILE A 386 -7.58 -18.58 3.56
N HIS A 387 -8.72 -18.23 2.98
CA HIS A 387 -9.87 -19.12 2.92
C HIS A 387 -10.25 -19.38 1.45
N ASP A 388 -11.00 -20.46 1.21
CA ASP A 388 -11.45 -20.86 -0.12
C ASP A 388 -12.22 -19.76 -0.86
N ALA A 389 -12.96 -18.92 -0.14
CA ALA A 389 -13.60 -17.75 -0.72
C ALA A 389 -12.59 -16.74 -1.31
N MET A 390 -11.40 -16.59 -0.69
CA MET A 390 -10.35 -15.73 -1.24
C MET A 390 -9.70 -16.34 -2.49
N ARG A 391 -9.67 -17.65 -2.60
CA ARG A 391 -9.21 -18.41 -3.78
C ARG A 391 -10.22 -18.40 -4.93
N GLY A 392 -11.44 -17.92 -4.69
CA GLY A 392 -12.55 -17.98 -5.66
C GLY A 392 -13.26 -19.32 -5.69
N ASN A 393 -12.94 -20.25 -4.80
CA ASN A 393 -13.59 -21.54 -4.66
C ASN A 393 -14.87 -21.39 -3.82
N VAL A 394 -15.97 -21.00 -4.47
CA VAL A 394 -17.28 -20.99 -3.84
C VAL A 394 -17.91 -22.36 -4.08
N THR A 395 -18.11 -23.15 -3.03
CA THR A 395 -18.85 -24.42 -3.13
C THR A 395 -20.27 -24.11 -3.61
N GLY A 396 -20.71 -24.79 -4.70
CA GLY A 396 -21.96 -24.48 -5.39
C GLY A 396 -23.24 -24.67 -4.56
N SER A 397 -23.14 -25.05 -3.29
CA SER A 397 -24.24 -25.14 -2.31
C SER A 397 -24.29 -23.95 -1.34
N ALA A 398 -23.27 -23.09 -1.31
CA ALA A 398 -23.26 -21.95 -0.39
C ALA A 398 -24.21 -20.84 -0.88
N THR A 399 -25.04 -20.32 0.02
CA THR A 399 -25.90 -19.17 -0.27
C THR A 399 -25.08 -17.90 -0.40
N ALA A 400 -25.55 -16.92 -1.17
CA ALA A 400 -24.89 -15.62 -1.30
C ALA A 400 -24.62 -14.95 0.08
N THR A 401 -25.48 -15.24 1.06
CA THR A 401 -25.33 -14.74 2.44
C THR A 401 -24.20 -15.46 3.17
N GLU A 402 -24.06 -16.77 3.02
CA GLU A 402 -22.94 -17.53 3.62
C GLU A 402 -21.60 -17.12 3.02
N VAL A 403 -21.55 -16.88 1.71
CA VAL A 403 -20.35 -16.37 1.04
C VAL A 403 -19.98 -14.98 1.57
N SER A 404 -20.96 -14.08 1.72
CA SER A 404 -20.71 -12.73 2.25
C SER A 404 -20.29 -12.72 3.72
N ILE A 405 -20.80 -13.64 4.54
CA ILE A 405 -20.40 -13.83 5.93
C ILE A 405 -18.98 -14.42 6.01
N ALA A 406 -18.67 -15.40 5.16
CA ALA A 406 -17.34 -15.99 5.08
C ALA A 406 -16.30 -14.96 4.59
N GLU A 407 -16.63 -14.17 3.58
CA GLU A 407 -15.79 -13.02 3.16
C GLU A 407 -15.63 -12.00 4.29
N GLY A 408 -16.69 -11.65 4.99
CA GLY A 408 -16.66 -10.72 6.11
C GLY A 408 -15.80 -11.20 7.28
N SER A 409 -15.89 -12.49 7.64
CA SER A 409 -15.11 -13.06 8.75
C SER A 409 -13.64 -13.33 8.39
N SER A 410 -13.35 -13.68 7.13
CA SER A 410 -11.99 -13.84 6.62
C SER A 410 -11.28 -12.49 6.45
N SER A 411 -12.04 -11.41 6.36
CA SER A 411 -11.54 -10.07 6.06
C SER A 411 -10.91 -9.34 7.25
N VAL A 412 -11.12 -9.79 8.52
CA VAL A 412 -10.63 -9.04 9.70
C VAL A 412 -9.12 -8.84 9.70
N ARG A 413 -8.34 -9.89 9.42
CA ARG A 413 -6.87 -9.78 9.33
C ARG A 413 -6.44 -8.95 8.13
N LEU A 414 -7.07 -9.19 6.98
CA LEU A 414 -6.81 -8.41 5.78
C LEU A 414 -7.21 -6.95 5.97
N ALA A 415 -8.35 -6.68 6.63
CA ALA A 415 -8.80 -5.33 6.96
C ALA A 415 -7.78 -4.61 7.85
N TYR A 416 -7.22 -5.31 8.85
CA TYR A 416 -6.17 -4.76 9.70
C TYR A 416 -4.91 -4.41 8.89
N ILE A 417 -4.42 -5.32 8.03
CA ILE A 417 -3.26 -5.08 7.17
C ILE A 417 -3.53 -3.88 6.23
N LYS A 418 -4.73 -3.81 5.64
CA LYS A 418 -5.15 -2.68 4.82
C LYS A 418 -5.13 -1.37 5.60
N GLN A 419 -5.68 -1.36 6.81
CA GLN A 419 -5.70 -0.19 7.68
C GLN A 419 -4.28 0.29 7.99
N GLN A 420 -3.36 -0.61 8.38
CA GLN A 420 -1.96 -0.26 8.62
C GLN A 420 -1.28 0.29 7.36
N PHE A 421 -1.55 -0.32 6.22
CA PHE A 421 -1.01 0.15 4.94
C PHE A 421 -1.57 1.52 4.56
N GLN A 422 -2.87 1.75 4.72
CA GLN A 422 -3.52 3.05 4.48
C GLN A 422 -2.98 4.15 5.39
N GLU A 423 -2.76 3.85 6.67
CA GLU A 423 -2.13 4.78 7.61
C GLU A 423 -0.71 5.19 7.14
N ALA A 424 0.08 4.22 6.71
CA ALA A 424 1.42 4.49 6.18
C ALA A 424 1.38 5.29 4.86
N VAL A 425 0.43 5.00 3.96
CA VAL A 425 0.19 5.79 2.74
C VAL A 425 -0.23 7.22 3.09
N ARG A 426 -1.12 7.39 4.06
CA ARG A 426 -1.50 8.72 4.56
C ARG A 426 -0.30 9.50 5.06
N ASN A 427 0.63 8.86 5.78
CA ASN A 427 1.87 9.50 6.23
C ASN A 427 2.75 9.95 5.06
N VAL A 428 2.87 9.15 4.00
CA VAL A 428 3.60 9.53 2.78
C VAL A 428 2.93 10.74 2.10
N LEU A 429 1.61 10.68 1.92
CA LEU A 429 0.86 11.76 1.28
C LEU A 429 0.84 13.04 2.12
N SER A 430 0.87 12.91 3.45
CA SER A 430 1.05 14.05 4.36
C SER A 430 2.40 14.73 4.14
N LYS A 431 3.48 13.96 3.95
CA LYS A 431 4.80 14.51 3.64
C LYS A 431 4.82 15.23 2.28
N VAL A 432 4.21 14.63 1.28
CA VAL A 432 4.04 15.28 -0.03
C VAL A 432 3.19 16.55 0.09
N GLY A 433 2.07 16.49 0.81
CA GLY A 433 1.22 17.64 1.10
C GLY A 433 1.95 18.76 1.82
N TRP A 434 2.87 18.43 2.71
CA TRP A 434 3.72 19.40 3.39
C TRP A 434 4.60 20.17 2.39
N TYR A 435 5.23 19.48 1.43
CA TYR A 435 5.99 20.13 0.36
C TYR A 435 5.11 20.99 -0.54
N LEU A 436 3.92 20.51 -0.90
CA LEU A 436 2.97 21.28 -1.69
C LEU A 436 2.52 22.56 -0.96
N HIS A 437 2.35 22.48 0.37
CA HIS A 437 1.92 23.63 1.16
C HIS A 437 3.02 24.66 1.38
N ASN A 438 4.26 24.22 1.70
CA ASN A 438 5.30 25.10 2.20
C ASN A 438 6.32 25.55 1.13
N ASP A 439 6.46 24.82 0.02
CA ASP A 439 7.48 25.11 -0.99
C ASP A 439 6.90 25.90 -2.15
N ASP A 440 7.31 27.17 -2.26
CA ASP A 440 6.93 28.10 -3.33
C ASP A 440 7.50 27.73 -4.72
N ARG A 441 8.49 26.82 -4.77
CA ARG A 441 9.09 26.32 -6.01
C ARG A 441 8.27 25.21 -6.66
N VAL A 442 7.21 24.72 -6.00
CA VAL A 442 6.30 23.71 -6.53
C VAL A 442 5.21 24.40 -7.33
N VAL A 443 5.29 24.33 -8.66
CA VAL A 443 4.30 24.92 -9.57
C VAL A 443 3.96 23.93 -10.66
N PHE A 444 2.65 23.66 -10.85
CA PHE A 444 2.18 22.77 -11.91
C PHE A 444 0.70 23.01 -12.28
N PRO A 445 0.27 22.67 -13.52
CA PRO A 445 -1.11 22.82 -13.94
C PRO A 445 -2.02 21.78 -13.28
N LEU A 446 -3.16 22.20 -12.75
CA LEU A 446 -4.13 21.32 -12.08
C LEU A 446 -5.09 20.58 -13.04
N GLY A 447 -5.34 21.14 -14.22
CA GLY A 447 -6.21 20.53 -15.21
C GLY A 447 -7.67 21.02 -15.16
N ALA A 448 -8.51 20.46 -16.05
CA ALA A 448 -9.86 20.94 -16.29
C ALA A 448 -10.83 20.72 -15.12
N GLU A 449 -10.68 19.64 -14.36
CA GLU A 449 -11.50 19.29 -13.20
C GLU A 449 -11.34 20.34 -12.10
N ALA A 450 -10.09 20.68 -11.76
CA ALA A 450 -9.80 21.75 -10.80
C ALA A 450 -10.22 23.14 -11.32
N ALA A 451 -10.18 23.38 -12.64
CA ALA A 451 -10.66 24.61 -13.23
C ALA A 451 -12.15 24.85 -12.93
N GLN A 452 -12.93 23.79 -13.02
CA GLN A 452 -14.37 23.85 -12.75
C GLN A 452 -14.65 24.08 -11.25
N ASP A 453 -13.96 23.38 -10.37
CA ASP A 453 -14.16 23.46 -8.92
C ASP A 453 -13.66 24.77 -8.31
N LEU A 454 -12.52 25.28 -8.80
CA LEU A 454 -11.91 26.52 -8.30
C LEU A 454 -12.43 27.77 -9.03
N GLY A 455 -13.20 27.60 -10.12
CA GLY A 455 -13.71 28.71 -10.94
C GLY A 455 -12.63 29.50 -11.67
N LEU A 456 -11.47 28.90 -11.93
CA LEU A 456 -10.33 29.51 -12.61
C LEU A 456 -10.21 28.96 -14.03
N PRO A 457 -9.98 29.80 -15.07
CA PRO A 457 -9.92 29.34 -16.45
C PRO A 457 -8.71 28.42 -16.73
N GLU A 458 -7.57 28.68 -16.10
CA GLU A 458 -6.36 27.87 -16.16
C GLU A 458 -5.75 27.78 -14.75
N PRO A 459 -6.19 26.80 -13.93
CA PRO A 459 -5.70 26.70 -12.58
C PRO A 459 -4.30 26.09 -12.56
N TYR A 460 -3.35 26.86 -12.05
CA TYR A 460 -2.02 26.40 -11.65
C TYR A 460 -1.99 26.20 -10.15
N PHE A 461 -1.41 25.08 -9.72
CA PHE A 461 -1.02 24.92 -8.34
C PHE A 461 0.27 25.69 -8.10
N MET A 462 0.29 26.49 -7.04
CA MET A 462 1.49 27.17 -6.56
C MET A 462 1.63 26.87 -5.07
N GLY A 463 2.77 26.29 -4.68
CA GLY A 463 3.08 26.08 -3.28
C GLY A 463 3.33 27.41 -2.56
N GLY A 464 3.29 27.40 -1.22
CA GLY A 464 3.52 28.60 -0.42
C GLY A 464 2.51 29.75 -0.60
N MET A 465 1.32 29.46 -1.16
CA MET A 465 0.34 30.49 -1.55
C MET A 465 -0.18 31.35 -0.39
N ASP A 466 -0.19 30.82 0.82
CA ASP A 466 -0.66 31.55 1.99
C ASP A 466 0.32 31.40 3.18
N PRO A 467 1.21 32.37 3.39
CA PRO A 467 2.16 32.35 4.51
C PRO A 467 1.48 32.36 5.88
N SER A 468 0.21 32.74 5.96
CA SER A 468 -0.57 32.76 7.21
C SER A 468 -1.20 31.41 7.55
N SER A 469 -1.27 30.49 6.58
CA SER A 469 -1.79 29.15 6.79
C SER A 469 -0.72 28.25 7.39
N ARG A 470 -1.14 27.36 8.30
CA ARG A 470 -0.27 26.33 8.87
C ARG A 470 -0.70 24.97 8.33
N PHE A 471 0.27 24.21 7.87
CA PHE A 471 -0.01 22.83 7.43
C PHE A 471 -0.68 21.97 8.51
N SER A 472 -0.36 22.24 9.80
CA SER A 472 -1.00 21.57 10.94
C SER A 472 -2.51 21.81 11.09
N ASP A 473 -3.07 22.83 10.45
CA ASP A 473 -4.50 23.12 10.45
C ASP A 473 -5.27 22.30 9.37
N LEU A 474 -4.52 21.66 8.47
CA LEU A 474 -5.06 20.79 7.42
C LEU A 474 -5.15 19.35 7.92
N GLU A 475 -6.23 18.69 7.59
CA GLU A 475 -6.48 17.29 7.90
C GLU A 475 -6.61 16.50 6.58
N LEU A 476 -5.67 15.58 6.37
CA LEU A 476 -5.64 14.73 5.19
C LEU A 476 -6.29 13.39 5.53
N GLU A 477 -7.32 13.06 4.79
CA GLU A 477 -7.99 11.77 4.87
C GLU A 477 -7.85 11.03 3.54
N LEU A 478 -7.51 9.74 3.63
CA LEU A 478 -7.59 8.86 2.47
C LEU A 478 -9.05 8.49 2.23
N GLU A 479 -9.51 8.64 1.00
CA GLU A 479 -10.83 8.13 0.65
C GLU A 479 -10.87 6.62 0.84
N ALA A 480 -11.83 6.17 1.64
CA ALA A 480 -12.06 4.76 1.86
C ALA A 480 -12.22 4.06 0.50
N TYR A 481 -11.58 2.91 0.33
CA TYR A 481 -11.64 2.09 -0.89
C TYR A 481 -11.03 2.69 -2.17
N SER A 482 -10.41 3.88 -2.14
CA SER A 482 -9.78 4.46 -3.34
C SER A 482 -8.68 3.58 -3.93
N MET A 483 -8.01 2.79 -3.09
CA MET A 483 -6.95 1.85 -3.47
C MET A 483 -7.45 0.43 -3.77
N GLU A 484 -8.75 0.16 -3.60
CA GLU A 484 -9.31 -1.17 -3.81
C GLU A 484 -9.72 -1.43 -5.26
N ARG A 485 -9.71 -2.70 -5.64
CA ARG A 485 -10.22 -3.11 -6.95
C ARG A 485 -11.74 -3.00 -6.96
N THR A 486 -12.26 -2.07 -7.73
CA THR A 486 -13.69 -2.01 -8.04
C THR A 486 -14.01 -2.96 -9.19
N THR A 487 -14.80 -4.00 -8.93
CA THR A 487 -15.30 -4.86 -10.00
C THR A 487 -16.42 -4.14 -10.76
N GLU A 488 -16.55 -4.39 -12.07
CA GLU A 488 -17.63 -3.80 -12.89
C GLU A 488 -19.02 -4.04 -12.28
N ALA A 489 -19.24 -5.22 -11.73
CA ALA A 489 -20.49 -5.55 -11.04
C ALA A 489 -20.73 -4.68 -9.79
N LEU A 490 -19.68 -4.39 -9.03
CA LEU A 490 -19.76 -3.51 -7.87
C LEU A 490 -19.99 -2.06 -8.29
N GLN A 491 -19.34 -1.61 -9.36
CA GLN A 491 -19.57 -0.28 -9.94
C GLN A 491 -21.01 -0.13 -10.44
N GLN A 492 -21.52 -1.12 -11.18
CA GLN A 492 -22.91 -1.10 -11.63
C GLN A 492 -23.91 -1.10 -10.46
N ARG A 493 -23.66 -1.90 -9.42
CA ARG A 493 -24.49 -1.92 -8.22
C ARG A 493 -24.48 -0.57 -7.50
N ARG A 494 -23.31 0.01 -7.28
CA ARG A 494 -23.15 1.35 -6.68
C ARG A 494 -23.85 2.42 -7.53
N ALA A 495 -23.68 2.39 -8.85
CA ALA A 495 -24.36 3.29 -9.75
C ALA A 495 -25.89 3.16 -9.69
N MET A 496 -26.41 1.93 -9.59
CA MET A 496 -27.85 1.71 -9.41
C MET A 496 -28.36 2.18 -8.04
N GLU A 497 -27.60 1.91 -6.97
CA GLU A 497 -27.92 2.39 -5.63
C GLU A 497 -27.89 3.92 -5.57
N ALA A 498 -26.85 4.55 -6.17
CA ALA A 498 -26.77 6.01 -6.30
C ALA A 498 -27.95 6.59 -7.08
N PHE A 499 -28.31 5.98 -8.20
CA PHE A 499 -29.48 6.40 -8.98
C PHE A 499 -30.79 6.30 -8.17
N GLN A 500 -30.99 5.21 -7.42
CA GLN A 500 -32.15 5.06 -6.54
C GLN A 500 -32.19 6.13 -5.45
N ILE A 501 -31.04 6.44 -4.86
CA ILE A 501 -30.91 7.49 -3.84
C ILE A 501 -31.27 8.86 -4.44
N ILE A 502 -30.68 9.21 -5.58
CA ILE A 502 -30.98 10.48 -6.27
C ILE A 502 -32.47 10.56 -6.61
N ALA A 503 -33.07 9.48 -7.11
CA ALA A 503 -34.51 9.44 -7.42
C ALA A 503 -35.38 9.61 -6.16
N ASN A 504 -35.00 8.99 -5.05
CA ASN A 504 -35.70 9.13 -3.77
C ASN A 504 -35.54 10.53 -3.20
N VAL A 505 -34.35 11.11 -3.26
CA VAL A 505 -34.08 12.50 -2.85
C VAL A 505 -34.88 13.46 -3.70
N ALA A 506 -34.86 13.32 -5.03
CA ALA A 506 -35.63 14.16 -5.94
C ALA A 506 -37.15 14.10 -5.67
N SER A 507 -37.67 12.94 -5.25
CA SER A 507 -39.09 12.79 -4.89
C SER A 507 -39.42 13.36 -3.50
N ALA A 508 -38.47 13.39 -2.57
CA ALA A 508 -38.65 13.89 -1.21
C ALA A 508 -38.41 15.40 -1.08
N MET A 509 -37.60 16.00 -1.95
CA MET A 509 -37.26 17.42 -1.94
C MET A 509 -38.50 18.36 -1.88
N PRO A 510 -39.58 18.14 -2.67
CA PRO A 510 -40.75 18.98 -2.63
C PRO A 510 -41.44 19.00 -1.28
N GLN A 511 -41.29 17.95 -0.48
CA GLN A 511 -41.96 17.76 0.80
C GLN A 511 -41.15 18.31 1.99
N MET A 512 -39.83 18.50 1.82
CA MET A 512 -38.92 18.89 2.89
C MET A 512 -37.94 20.00 2.45
N PRO A 513 -38.42 21.24 2.19
CA PRO A 513 -37.57 22.30 1.63
C PRO A 513 -36.50 22.87 2.59
N TYR A 514 -36.50 22.45 3.87
CA TYR A 514 -35.55 22.92 4.89
C TYR A 514 -34.36 21.99 5.12
N VAL A 515 -34.25 20.89 4.37
CA VAL A 515 -33.16 19.95 4.50
C VAL A 515 -32.01 20.39 3.59
N ASP A 516 -30.80 20.39 4.12
CA ASP A 516 -29.57 20.55 3.31
C ASP A 516 -29.32 19.26 2.49
N TRP A 517 -29.91 19.25 1.30
CA TRP A 517 -29.80 18.09 0.39
C TRP A 517 -28.41 17.93 -0.18
N GLY A 518 -27.62 19.00 -0.35
CA GLY A 518 -26.24 18.96 -0.77
C GLY A 518 -25.39 18.19 0.22
N GLY A 519 -25.43 18.61 1.49
CA GLY A 519 -24.70 17.92 2.56
C GLY A 519 -25.20 16.49 2.84
N LEU A 520 -26.48 16.19 2.55
CA LEU A 520 -26.99 14.82 2.63
C LEU A 520 -26.43 13.95 1.50
N LEU A 521 -26.42 14.45 0.27
CA LEU A 521 -25.88 13.75 -0.91
C LEU A 521 -24.37 13.54 -0.77
N ASP A 522 -23.64 14.49 -0.22
CA ASP A 522 -22.22 14.33 0.10
C ASP A 522 -21.98 13.16 1.07
N LYS A 523 -22.73 13.12 2.19
CA LYS A 523 -22.64 12.02 3.16
C LYS A 523 -23.05 10.68 2.57
N MET A 524 -24.03 10.66 1.70
CA MET A 524 -24.46 9.44 1.02
C MET A 524 -23.45 9.01 -0.06
N GLY A 525 -22.86 9.99 -0.75
CA GLY A 525 -21.75 9.77 -1.68
C GLY A 525 -20.54 9.16 -0.99
N ASP A 526 -20.17 9.68 0.17
CA ASP A 526 -19.09 9.11 1.00
C ASP A 526 -19.41 7.68 1.42
N ALA A 527 -20.64 7.40 1.86
CA ALA A 527 -21.06 6.05 2.26
C ALA A 527 -21.08 5.05 1.09
N LEU A 528 -21.40 5.50 -0.12
CA LEU A 528 -21.38 4.67 -1.34
C LEU A 528 -20.03 4.65 -2.04
N ASN A 529 -19.06 5.40 -1.52
CA ASN A 529 -17.77 5.63 -2.16
C ASN A 529 -17.87 6.24 -3.57
N MET A 530 -18.77 7.16 -3.71
CA MET A 530 -19.00 8.00 -4.89
C MET A 530 -19.00 9.47 -4.45
N PRO A 531 -17.83 10.07 -4.19
CA PRO A 531 -17.73 11.43 -3.64
C PRO A 531 -18.35 12.50 -4.55
N ASP A 532 -18.46 12.22 -5.85
CA ASP A 532 -19.03 13.15 -6.82
C ASP A 532 -20.57 13.06 -6.94
N LEU A 533 -21.24 12.40 -5.99
CA LEU A 533 -22.69 12.20 -6.07
C LEU A 533 -23.46 13.54 -6.01
N SER A 534 -22.96 14.50 -5.24
CA SER A 534 -23.54 15.84 -5.16
C SER A 534 -23.35 16.65 -6.44
N SER A 535 -22.24 16.44 -7.16
CA SER A 535 -21.95 17.13 -8.43
C SER A 535 -22.81 16.63 -9.60
N LEU A 536 -23.35 15.41 -9.51
CA LEU A 536 -24.29 14.88 -10.50
C LEU A 536 -25.66 15.54 -10.44
N VAL A 537 -25.97 16.20 -9.34
CA VAL A 537 -27.21 16.97 -9.17
C VAL A 537 -26.87 18.43 -9.35
N ASP A 538 -27.17 18.98 -10.54
CA ASP A 538 -26.93 20.38 -10.87
C ASP A 538 -27.62 21.29 -9.86
N SER A 539 -26.84 21.95 -9.00
CA SER A 539 -27.35 22.85 -7.96
C SER A 539 -28.12 24.03 -8.52
N GLN A 540 -27.84 24.47 -9.74
CA GLN A 540 -28.55 25.54 -10.41
C GLN A 540 -29.95 25.08 -10.90
N MET A 541 -30.03 23.88 -11.43
CA MET A 541 -31.28 23.26 -11.85
C MET A 541 -32.20 23.00 -10.65
N LEU A 542 -31.62 22.62 -9.54
CA LEU A 542 -32.29 22.39 -8.27
C LEU A 542 -32.85 23.68 -7.68
N GLN A 543 -32.07 24.77 -7.71
CA GLN A 543 -32.52 26.10 -7.29
C GLN A 543 -33.63 26.65 -8.20
N GLN A 544 -33.52 26.42 -9.51
CA GLN A 544 -34.59 26.82 -10.46
C GLN A 544 -35.89 26.06 -10.22
N MET A 545 -35.83 24.74 -10.00
CA MET A 545 -37.00 23.93 -9.65
C MET A 545 -37.62 24.37 -8.32
N MET A 546 -36.84 24.67 -7.30
CA MET A 546 -37.36 25.19 -6.03
C MET A 546 -38.01 26.57 -6.19
N GLN A 547 -37.43 27.46 -6.99
CA GLN A 547 -38.05 28.77 -7.31
C GLN A 547 -39.35 28.62 -8.09
N GLN A 548 -39.38 27.70 -9.04
CA GLN A 548 -40.59 27.45 -9.84
C GLN A 548 -41.72 26.86 -8.99
N GLN A 549 -41.41 25.93 -8.08
CA GLN A 549 -42.38 25.38 -7.12
C GLN A 549 -42.86 26.40 -6.11
N GLN A 550 -41.99 27.29 -5.61
CA GLN A 550 -42.42 28.38 -4.74
C GLN A 550 -43.36 29.35 -5.48
N GLN A 551 -43.10 29.63 -6.75
CA GLN A 551 -44.01 30.46 -7.59
C GLN A 551 -45.34 29.75 -7.83
N GLU A 552 -45.36 28.46 -8.11
CA GLU A 552 -46.60 27.69 -8.29
C GLU A 552 -47.39 27.57 -6.98
N ALA A 553 -46.72 27.38 -5.85
CA ALA A 553 -47.39 27.36 -4.54
C ALA A 553 -47.96 28.71 -4.15
N GLN A 554 -47.27 29.81 -4.47
CA GLN A 554 -47.79 31.16 -4.29
C GLN A 554 -48.96 31.47 -5.23
N ALA A 555 -48.89 31.02 -6.49
CA ALA A 555 -49.98 31.16 -7.45
C ALA A 555 -51.22 30.35 -7.04
N GLN A 556 -51.06 29.14 -6.51
CA GLN A 556 -52.16 28.34 -5.96
C GLN A 556 -52.78 28.97 -4.71
N GLN A 557 -51.95 29.54 -3.81
CA GLN A 557 -52.46 30.28 -2.65
C GLN A 557 -53.21 31.54 -3.06
N GLN A 558 -52.76 32.27 -4.10
CA GLN A 558 -53.48 33.42 -4.62
C GLN A 558 -54.80 33.04 -5.28
N MET A 559 -54.83 31.97 -6.08
CA MET A 559 -56.07 31.45 -6.66
C MET A 559 -57.07 30.94 -5.61
N ALA A 560 -56.57 30.30 -4.54
CA ALA A 560 -57.39 29.87 -3.42
C ALA A 560 -57.95 31.08 -2.63
N ALA A 561 -57.16 32.16 -2.45
CA ALA A 561 -57.61 33.40 -1.82
C ALA A 561 -58.64 34.18 -2.69
N GLU A 562 -58.44 34.15 -4.01
CA GLU A 562 -59.45 34.73 -4.95
C GLU A 562 -60.75 33.93 -4.97
N GLN A 563 -60.69 32.60 -4.89
CA GLN A 563 -61.90 31.76 -4.80
C GLN A 563 -62.67 31.98 -3.48
N VAL A 564 -61.93 32.16 -2.37
CA VAL A 564 -62.58 32.51 -1.07
C VAL A 564 -63.17 33.92 -1.08
N SER A 565 -62.53 34.89 -1.73
CA SER A 565 -63.06 36.23 -1.84
C SER A 565 -64.25 36.34 -2.84
N ALA A 566 -64.32 35.41 -3.80
CA ALA A 566 -65.50 35.38 -4.74
C ALA A 566 -66.73 34.66 -4.16
N GLN A 567 -66.56 33.82 -3.11
CA GLN A 567 -67.69 33.15 -2.44
C GLN A 567 -68.35 33.95 -1.30
N THR A 568 -67.68 34.97 -0.76
CA THR A 568 -68.23 35.78 0.35
C THR A 568 -69.35 36.73 0.04
N PRO A 569 -69.60 37.23 -1.18
CA PRO A 569 -70.76 38.14 -1.45
C PRO A 569 -72.11 37.45 -1.58
N GLU A 570 -72.16 36.15 -1.92
CA GLU A 570 -73.43 35.44 -2.11
C GLU A 570 -74.01 34.86 -0.82
N GLU A 571 -73.20 34.45 0.13
CA GLU A 571 -73.62 33.88 1.43
C GLU A 571 -74.06 34.99 2.41
N GLU A 572 -73.49 36.20 2.37
CA GLU A 572 -74.01 37.37 3.17
C GLU A 572 -75.35 37.86 2.68
N MET A 573 -75.57 37.87 1.40
CA MET A 573 -76.91 38.26 0.86
C MET A 573 -77.99 37.21 1.08
N ALA A 574 -77.58 35.92 1.22
CA ALA A 574 -78.55 34.85 1.56
C ALA A 574 -78.89 34.85 3.05
N SER A 575 -78.01 35.23 3.93
CA SER A 575 -78.26 35.33 5.38
C SER A 575 -79.07 36.58 5.75
N GLU A 576 -78.88 37.71 5.10
CA GLU A 576 -79.75 38.93 5.27
C GLU A 576 -81.16 38.73 4.76
N ARG A 577 -81.39 37.99 3.69
CA ARG A 577 -82.71 37.61 3.22
C ARG A 577 -83.49 36.67 4.13
N ALA A 578 -82.76 35.79 4.85
CA ALA A 578 -83.36 34.87 5.81
C ALA A 578 -83.76 35.53 7.12
N VAL A 579 -83.03 36.58 7.54
CA VAL A 579 -83.37 37.38 8.75
C VAL A 579 -84.52 38.41 8.46
N ALA A 580 -84.61 38.90 7.25
CA ALA A 580 -85.73 39.83 6.88
C ALA A 580 -87.08 39.09 6.67
N GLY A 581 -87.12 37.79 6.52
CA GLY A 581 -88.32 36.97 6.38
C GLY A 581 -88.97 36.51 7.69
N GLN A 582 -88.35 36.77 8.86
CA GLN A 582 -88.92 36.41 10.19
C GLN A 582 -89.41 37.54 11.04
N ILE A 583 -89.43 38.77 10.53
CA ILE A 583 -90.10 39.91 11.24
C ILE A 583 -91.18 40.48 10.31
N GLY A 584 -92.23 39.78 10.24
CA GLY A 584 -93.41 40.22 9.55
C GLY A 584 -94.64 39.49 10.05
N ILE A 585 -95.06 39.87 11.20
CA ILE A 585 -96.43 40.16 11.65
C ILE A 585 -96.30 40.89 12.97
#